data_5fe202d83d1999d7140a661f4b9db5c5
#
_entry.id   5fe202d83d1999d7140a661f4b9db5c5
#
_cell.length_a   1.000
_cell.length_b   1.000
_cell.length_c   1.000
_cell.angle_alpha   90.00
_cell.angle_beta   90.00
_cell.angle_gamma   90.00
#
_symmetry.space_group_name_H-M   'P 1'
#
loop_
_entity.id
_entity.type
_entity.pdbx_description
1 polymer ?
#
loop_
_entity_poly.entity_id
_entity_poly.type
_entity_poly.pdbx_seq_one_letter_code
_entity_poly.pdbx_strand_id
1 'polypeptide(L)'
;VSRIAQNVVNRSLRIREDDVVLITASRGTLDLADEVAEECRKAGAETTTTYFSENVWYWSLQNLPLEWLRGASKLDLAHLDVVTATINVGGVVDPRPMTKISAERWAANSEGADHWY
;
A
#
# COMPACT_ATOMS: atom_id res chain seq x y z
N VAL A 1 -12.81 -15.07 -12.09
CA VAL A 1 -11.75 -14.10 -11.92
C VAL A 1 -12.24 -12.71 -12.26
N SER A 2 -11.90 -11.73 -11.47
CA SER A 2 -12.33 -10.34 -11.65
C SER A 2 -11.73 -9.73 -12.92
N ARG A 3 -12.59 -9.13 -13.74
CA ARG A 3 -12.14 -8.39 -14.92
C ARG A 3 -11.29 -7.18 -14.52
N ILE A 4 -11.56 -6.60 -13.35
CA ILE A 4 -10.77 -5.48 -12.83
C ILE A 4 -9.34 -5.92 -12.57
N ALA A 5 -9.15 -7.05 -11.88
CA ALA A 5 -7.84 -7.61 -11.61
C ALA A 5 -7.07 -7.92 -12.89
N GLN A 6 -7.72 -8.55 -13.87
CA GLN A 6 -7.12 -8.85 -15.17
C GLN A 6 -6.66 -7.58 -15.90
N ASN A 7 -7.51 -6.54 -15.91
CA ASN A 7 -7.18 -5.29 -16.57
C ASN A 7 -6.01 -4.56 -15.89
N VAL A 8 -5.99 -4.53 -14.55
CA VAL A 8 -4.90 -3.90 -13.80
C VAL A 8 -3.57 -4.57 -14.13
N VAL A 9 -3.52 -5.89 -14.06
CA VAL A 9 -2.28 -6.65 -14.23
C VAL A 9 -1.82 -6.65 -15.70
N ASN A 10 -2.73 -6.90 -16.63
CA ASN A 10 -2.34 -7.17 -18.01
C ASN A 10 -2.32 -5.91 -18.91
N ARG A 11 -3.14 -4.91 -18.62
CA ARG A 11 -3.26 -3.72 -19.45
C ARG A 11 -2.67 -2.47 -18.83
N SER A 12 -3.02 -2.18 -17.58
CA SER A 12 -2.58 -0.94 -16.93
C SER A 12 -1.13 -1.01 -16.50
N LEU A 13 -0.71 -2.09 -15.86
CA LEU A 13 0.63 -2.24 -15.32
C LEU A 13 1.55 -3.12 -16.16
N ARG A 14 0.98 -3.96 -17.01
CA ARG A 14 1.74 -4.87 -17.89
C ARG A 14 2.76 -5.71 -17.10
N ILE A 15 2.28 -6.35 -16.04
CA ILE A 15 3.12 -7.18 -15.17
C ILE A 15 3.72 -8.34 -15.97
N ARG A 16 5.01 -8.60 -15.75
CA ARG A 16 5.79 -9.62 -16.46
C ARG A 16 6.44 -10.59 -15.48
N GLU A 17 7.03 -11.65 -16.02
CA GLU A 17 7.57 -12.76 -15.22
C GLU A 17 8.77 -12.38 -14.35
N ASP A 18 9.50 -11.33 -14.65
CA ASP A 18 10.61 -10.86 -13.82
C ASP A 18 10.20 -9.78 -12.84
N ASP A 19 8.91 -9.43 -12.78
CA ASP A 19 8.43 -8.43 -11.85
C ASP A 19 8.31 -8.99 -10.43
N VAL A 20 8.54 -8.09 -9.47
CA VAL A 20 8.31 -8.33 -8.04
C VAL A 20 7.25 -7.32 -7.61
N VAL A 21 6.05 -7.80 -7.31
CA VAL A 21 4.87 -6.96 -7.09
C VAL A 21 4.51 -6.94 -5.61
N LEU A 22 4.45 -5.74 -5.04
CA LEU A 22 3.93 -5.52 -3.70
C LEU A 22 2.49 -5.04 -3.80
N ILE A 23 1.57 -5.79 -3.22
CA ILE A 23 0.14 -5.46 -3.21
C ILE A 23 -0.23 -5.01 -1.82
N THR A 24 -0.89 -3.86 -1.70
CA THR A 24 -1.39 -3.36 -0.43
C THR A 24 -2.90 -3.43 -0.42
N ALA A 25 -3.45 -4.11 0.58
CA ALA A 25 -4.89 -4.26 0.79
C ALA A 25 -5.31 -3.65 2.11
N SER A 26 -6.58 -3.35 2.26
CA SER A 26 -7.22 -2.98 3.52
C SER A 26 -8.33 -3.97 3.83
N ARG A 27 -8.98 -3.81 5.00
CA ARG A 27 -9.98 -4.78 5.47
C ARG A 27 -11.16 -5.01 4.51
N GLY A 28 -11.48 -4.04 3.66
CA GLY A 28 -12.59 -4.16 2.72
C GLY A 28 -12.18 -4.68 1.35
N THR A 29 -10.89 -4.91 1.09
CA THR A 29 -10.38 -5.21 -0.25
C THR A 29 -9.49 -6.46 -0.32
N LEU A 30 -9.51 -7.30 0.72
CA LEU A 30 -8.67 -8.51 0.76
C LEU A 30 -9.00 -9.45 -0.40
N ASP A 31 -10.28 -9.64 -0.73
CA ASP A 31 -10.67 -10.51 -1.83
C ASP A 31 -10.17 -10.00 -3.17
N LEU A 32 -10.26 -8.69 -3.40
CA LEU A 32 -9.73 -8.09 -4.62
C LEU A 32 -8.21 -8.23 -4.69
N ALA A 33 -7.52 -8.06 -3.58
CA ALA A 33 -6.07 -8.24 -3.51
C ALA A 33 -5.67 -9.67 -3.88
N ASP A 34 -6.43 -10.68 -3.41
CA ASP A 34 -6.19 -12.07 -3.78
C ASP A 34 -6.34 -12.28 -5.29
N GLU A 35 -7.37 -11.70 -5.91
CA GLU A 35 -7.58 -11.80 -7.35
C GLU A 35 -6.44 -11.14 -8.12
N VAL A 36 -5.98 -9.99 -7.69
CA VAL A 36 -4.84 -9.29 -8.29
C VAL A 36 -3.56 -10.11 -8.17
N ALA A 37 -3.30 -10.67 -6.98
CA ALA A 37 -2.13 -11.52 -6.75
C ALA A 37 -2.15 -12.74 -7.67
N GLU A 38 -3.31 -13.38 -7.81
CA GLU A 38 -3.48 -14.52 -8.68
C GLU A 38 -3.17 -14.18 -10.14
N GLU A 39 -3.65 -13.04 -10.63
CA GLU A 39 -3.36 -12.60 -11.99
C GLU A 39 -1.87 -12.28 -12.18
N CYS A 40 -1.21 -11.67 -11.20
CA CYS A 40 0.22 -11.45 -11.25
C CYS A 40 0.99 -12.76 -11.33
N ARG A 41 0.59 -13.76 -10.52
CA ARG A 41 1.21 -15.09 -10.54
C ARG A 41 1.01 -15.77 -11.89
N LYS A 42 -0.12 -15.62 -12.52
CA LYS A 42 -0.37 -16.15 -13.87
C LYS A 42 0.57 -15.53 -14.91
N ALA A 43 0.97 -14.27 -14.71
CA ALA A 43 1.96 -13.60 -15.55
C ALA A 43 3.40 -14.01 -15.22
N GLY A 44 3.61 -14.80 -14.18
CA GLY A 44 4.93 -15.28 -13.75
C GLY A 44 5.64 -14.39 -12.74
N ALA A 45 4.97 -13.36 -12.23
CA ALA A 45 5.57 -12.43 -11.27
C ALA A 45 5.57 -12.99 -9.85
N GLU A 46 6.54 -12.56 -9.05
CA GLU A 46 6.52 -12.77 -7.61
C GLU A 46 5.58 -11.76 -6.96
N THR A 47 4.78 -12.17 -5.99
CA THR A 47 3.87 -11.26 -5.29
C THR A 47 3.95 -11.41 -3.79
N THR A 48 3.78 -10.30 -3.09
CA THR A 48 3.55 -10.25 -1.65
C THR A 48 2.41 -9.28 -1.39
N THR A 49 1.46 -9.69 -0.57
CA THR A 49 0.33 -8.83 -0.17
C THR A 49 0.52 -8.38 1.27
N THR A 50 0.45 -7.08 1.50
CA THR A 50 0.50 -6.49 2.84
C THR A 50 -0.87 -5.93 3.20
N TYR A 51 -1.19 -6.02 4.48
CA TYR A 51 -2.43 -5.47 5.02
C TYR A 51 -2.19 -4.09 5.62
N PHE A 52 -2.89 -3.10 5.09
CA PHE A 52 -2.88 -1.75 5.65
C PHE A 52 -4.00 -1.64 6.70
N SER A 53 -3.62 -1.45 7.95
CA SER A 53 -4.57 -1.23 9.04
C SER A 53 -4.83 0.26 9.23
N GLU A 54 -6.00 0.74 8.82
CA GLU A 54 -6.35 2.14 9.03
C GLU A 54 -6.47 2.49 10.53
N ASN A 55 -6.87 1.53 11.36
CA ASN A 55 -6.97 1.76 12.80
C ASN A 55 -5.60 2.02 13.43
N VAL A 56 -4.59 1.21 13.07
CA VAL A 56 -3.22 1.42 13.54
C VAL A 56 -2.65 2.72 12.98
N TRP A 57 -2.95 3.03 11.73
CA TRP A 57 -2.49 4.25 11.08
C TRP A 57 -3.04 5.50 11.78
N TYR A 58 -4.36 5.54 12.03
CA TYR A 58 -4.98 6.66 12.74
C TYR A 58 -4.44 6.78 14.18
N TRP A 59 -4.31 5.65 14.86
CA TRP A 59 -3.74 5.65 16.20
C TRP A 59 -2.33 6.25 16.20
N SER A 60 -1.52 5.85 15.23
CA SER A 60 -0.15 6.35 15.09
C SER A 60 -0.12 7.85 14.80
N LEU A 61 -0.97 8.33 13.89
CA LEU A 61 -1.08 9.74 13.57
C LEU A 61 -1.49 10.58 14.78
N GLN A 62 -2.31 10.03 15.67
CA GLN A 62 -2.81 10.74 16.85
C GLN A 62 -1.84 10.69 18.04
N ASN A 63 -1.04 9.66 18.16
CA ASN A 63 -0.34 9.35 19.41
C ASN A 63 1.18 9.30 19.30
N LEU A 64 1.77 9.00 18.16
CA LEU A 64 3.21 8.88 18.05
C LEU A 64 3.91 10.25 18.09
N PRO A 65 5.16 10.31 18.57
CA PRO A 65 5.96 11.53 18.46
C PRO A 65 6.10 11.98 17.01
N LEU A 66 6.10 13.30 16.77
CA LEU A 66 6.24 13.86 15.43
C LEU A 66 7.47 13.35 14.68
N GLU A 67 8.58 13.23 15.37
CA GLU A 67 9.83 12.75 14.77
C GLU A 67 9.73 11.31 14.28
N TRP A 68 8.88 10.48 14.89
CA TRP A 68 8.65 9.13 14.43
C TRP A 68 7.77 9.12 13.17
N LEU A 69 6.81 10.04 13.08
CA LEU A 69 5.98 10.19 11.90
C LEU A 69 6.79 10.67 10.69
N ARG A 70 7.81 11.49 10.92
CA ARG A 70 8.70 11.99 9.87
C ARG A 70 9.64 10.93 9.33
N GLY A 71 9.94 9.90 10.14
CA GLY A 71 10.86 8.84 9.74
C GLY A 71 10.25 7.92 8.69
N ALA A 72 11.03 7.60 7.67
CA ALA A 72 10.60 6.62 6.67
C ALA A 72 10.62 5.22 7.27
N SER A 73 9.68 4.37 6.85
CA SER A 73 9.63 2.97 7.27
C SER A 73 10.88 2.23 6.80
N LYS A 74 11.55 1.57 7.73
CA LYS A 74 12.73 0.74 7.40
C LYS A 74 12.36 -0.40 6.45
N LEU A 75 11.18 -0.98 6.62
CA LEU A 75 10.71 -2.06 5.77
C LEU A 75 10.41 -1.55 4.36
N ASP A 76 9.77 -0.38 4.23
CA ASP A 76 9.48 0.22 2.93
C ASP A 76 10.77 0.54 2.19
N LEU A 77 11.76 1.11 2.88
CA LEU A 77 13.05 1.42 2.26
C LEU A 77 13.76 0.17 1.76
N ALA A 78 13.69 -0.93 2.51
CA ALA A 78 14.25 -2.21 2.08
C ALA A 78 13.52 -2.76 0.85
N HIS A 79 12.22 -2.58 0.76
CA HIS A 79 11.42 -3.03 -0.39
C HIS A 79 11.76 -2.29 -1.68
N LEU A 80 12.18 -1.02 -1.61
CA LEU A 80 12.51 -0.22 -2.79
C LEU A 80 13.61 -0.85 -3.65
N ASP A 81 14.47 -1.65 -3.06
CA ASP A 81 15.58 -2.30 -3.78
C ASP A 81 15.13 -3.47 -4.64
N VAL A 82 14.02 -4.10 -4.32
CA VAL A 82 13.58 -5.35 -4.96
C VAL A 82 12.22 -5.25 -5.65
N VAL A 83 11.34 -4.39 -5.18
CA VAL A 83 9.98 -4.25 -5.73
C VAL A 83 10.04 -3.48 -7.04
N THR A 84 9.49 -4.05 -8.11
CA THR A 84 9.43 -3.43 -9.43
C THR A 84 8.08 -2.78 -9.72
N ALA A 85 7.03 -3.19 -9.01
CA ALA A 85 5.69 -2.62 -9.15
C ALA A 85 4.94 -2.67 -7.84
N THR A 86 4.15 -1.65 -7.57
CA THR A 86 3.26 -1.61 -6.41
C THR A 86 1.81 -1.47 -6.88
N ILE A 87 0.91 -2.22 -6.26
CA ILE A 87 -0.53 -2.13 -6.53
C ILE A 87 -1.22 -1.89 -5.19
N ASN A 88 -1.87 -0.75 -5.09
CA ASN A 88 -2.63 -0.42 -3.90
C ASN A 88 -4.13 -0.58 -4.20
N VAL A 89 -4.74 -1.61 -3.63
CA VAL A 89 -6.19 -1.83 -3.71
C VAL A 89 -6.86 -1.48 -2.39
N GLY A 90 -6.09 -1.00 -1.42
CA GLY A 90 -6.60 -0.56 -0.13
C GLY A 90 -7.24 0.82 -0.20
N GLY A 91 -7.85 1.19 0.88
CA GLY A 91 -8.47 2.50 1.02
C GLY A 91 -8.98 2.69 2.42
N VAL A 92 -9.33 3.93 2.73
CA VAL A 92 -9.91 4.29 4.02
C VAL A 92 -11.38 3.88 4.03
N VAL A 93 -11.77 3.04 5.00
CA VAL A 93 -13.16 2.61 5.18
C VAL A 93 -13.93 3.68 5.95
N ASP A 94 -13.31 4.25 6.98
CA ASP A 94 -13.92 5.30 7.81
C ASP A 94 -13.06 6.56 7.81
N PRO A 95 -13.45 7.62 7.08
CA PRO A 95 -12.65 8.84 7.01
C PRO A 95 -12.83 9.77 8.21
N ARG A 96 -13.77 9.51 9.12
CA ARG A 96 -14.08 10.41 10.24
C ARG A 96 -12.88 10.75 11.13
N PRO A 97 -12.00 9.79 11.47
CA PRO A 97 -10.83 10.13 12.28
C PRO A 97 -9.86 11.11 11.62
N MET A 98 -9.90 11.25 10.31
CA MET A 98 -9.00 12.15 9.56
C MET A 98 -9.15 13.60 10.00
N THR A 99 -10.35 14.03 10.39
CA THR A 99 -10.63 15.40 10.80
C THR A 99 -10.06 15.74 12.18
N LYS A 100 -9.69 14.72 12.96
CA LYS A 100 -9.14 14.88 14.32
C LYS A 100 -7.63 15.02 14.35
N ILE A 101 -6.98 14.91 13.21
CA ILE A 101 -5.53 14.92 13.09
C ILE A 101 -5.09 16.31 12.64
N SER A 102 -4.14 16.92 13.37
CA SER A 102 -3.66 18.26 13.07
C SER A 102 -2.90 18.31 11.75
N ALA A 103 -2.88 19.49 11.13
CA ALA A 103 -2.12 19.72 9.90
C ALA A 103 -0.62 19.42 10.07
N GLU A 104 -0.07 19.73 11.24
CA GLU A 104 1.34 19.45 11.58
C GLU A 104 1.64 17.94 11.55
N ARG A 105 0.74 17.15 12.10
CA ARG A 105 0.89 15.69 12.12
C ARG A 105 0.73 15.07 10.74
N TRP A 106 -0.20 15.58 9.94
CA TRP A 106 -0.35 15.18 8.55
C TRP A 106 0.91 15.49 7.74
N ALA A 107 1.47 16.68 7.92
CA ALA A 107 2.70 17.07 7.24
C ALA A 107 3.87 16.15 7.61
N ALA A 108 4.00 15.81 8.90
CA ALA A 108 5.04 14.88 9.38
C ALA A 108 4.88 13.49 8.76
N ASN A 109 3.66 12.99 8.68
CA ASN A 109 3.38 11.70 8.06
C ASN A 109 3.72 11.70 6.55
N SER A 110 3.38 12.76 5.85
CA SER A 110 3.69 12.91 4.42
C SER A 110 5.21 12.93 4.17
N GLU A 111 5.96 13.58 5.04
CA GLU A 111 7.42 13.60 4.98
C GLU A 111 8.00 12.18 5.13
N GLY A 112 7.47 11.40 6.07
CA GLY A 112 7.89 10.01 6.28
C GLY A 112 7.57 9.09 5.10
N ALA A 113 6.53 9.40 4.32
CA ALA A 113 6.09 8.61 3.15
C ALA A 113 6.68 9.11 1.82
N ASP A 114 7.50 10.15 1.84
CA ASP A 114 7.99 10.84 0.64
C ASP A 114 8.78 9.92 -0.31
N HIS A 115 9.42 8.89 0.21
CA HIS A 115 10.20 7.93 -0.60
C HIS A 115 9.36 7.14 -1.63
N TRP A 116 8.02 7.16 -1.53
CA TRP A 116 7.13 6.51 -2.47
C TRP A 116 6.69 7.40 -3.64
N TYR A 117 7.03 8.68 -3.59
CA TYR A 117 6.59 9.67 -4.58
C TYR A 117 7.80 10.37 -5.30
#